data_733216a949071e27adf2f887c8de5db7
#
_entry.id   733216a949071e27adf2f887c8de5db7
#
_cell.length_a   1.000
_cell.length_b   1.000
_cell.length_c   1.000
_cell.angle_alpha   90.00
_cell.angle_beta   90.00
_cell.angle_gamma   90.00
#
_symmetry.space_group_name_H-M   'P 1'
#
loop_
_entity.id
_entity.type
_entity.pdbx_description
1 polymer ?
#
loop_
_entity_poly.entity_id
_entity_poly.type
_entity_poly.pdbx_seq_one_letter_code
_entity_poly.pdbx_strand_id
1 'polypeptide(L)'
;MSAKKKLATMAAVLLVGAVVAGPVRAAETLKLNEVSHLHGIAVDPTDPSRLYLASHHGVWLTNPDGTATRVSDNRWDYMGFTPNPAQPDAFFASGHPEKGGNLGVLVSTDGAKTWKQVSAGVNGPVDFHAMDVSPADPTVLYGHYGSVQISRDAGKTWEVTGKPPVDMFDLAVSSKEPNTVYGATRAGLMVSRDAGKTWQAAYIVQRPATMVATTKDGAAYAYQVGTGLLKTTEPSLAWQPVSNGFGDAVLLHLAVDPTNPERLYAVTDKSAILASQDSGKTWKPFRS
;
A
#
# COMPACT_ATOMS: atom_id res chain seq x y z
N MET A 1 -63.24 24.82 52.33
CA MET A 1 -62.23 23.74 52.27
C MET A 1 -61.25 24.10 51.15
N SER A 2 -60.05 24.61 51.49
CA SER A 2 -59.04 25.12 50.54
C SER A 2 -57.92 24.10 50.42
N ALA A 3 -57.73 23.58 49.21
CA ALA A 3 -56.67 22.64 48.90
C ALA A 3 -55.43 23.42 48.40
N LYS A 4 -54.39 23.46 49.22
CA LYS A 4 -53.06 24.03 48.87
C LYS A 4 -52.32 23.04 47.96
N LYS A 5 -52.04 23.45 46.68
CA LYS A 5 -51.13 22.75 45.79
C LYS A 5 -49.71 23.12 46.17
N LYS A 6 -48.88 22.14 46.50
CA LYS A 6 -47.44 22.27 46.67
C LYS A 6 -46.78 22.16 45.30
N LEU A 7 -46.05 23.18 44.84
CA LEU A 7 -45.18 23.14 43.69
C LEU A 7 -43.85 22.56 44.16
N ALA A 8 -43.42 21.47 43.56
CA ALA A 8 -42.07 20.90 43.72
C ALA A 8 -41.18 21.44 42.65
N THR A 9 -40.17 22.23 43.01
CA THR A 9 -39.14 22.74 42.11
C THR A 9 -38.06 21.68 41.95
N MET A 10 -37.97 21.05 40.77
CA MET A 10 -36.85 20.17 40.40
C MET A 10 -35.67 21.05 39.97
N ALA A 11 -34.59 21.06 40.73
CA ALA A 11 -33.32 21.63 40.33
C ALA A 11 -32.58 20.64 39.42
N ALA A 12 -32.40 20.97 38.14
CA ALA A 12 -31.58 20.23 37.24
C ALA A 12 -30.10 20.57 37.49
N VAL A 13 -29.34 19.61 37.99
CA VAL A 13 -27.89 19.71 38.10
C VAL A 13 -27.26 19.39 36.74
N LEU A 14 -26.78 20.43 36.05
CA LEU A 14 -25.94 20.24 34.82
C LEU A 14 -24.53 19.80 35.26
N LEU A 15 -24.20 18.54 35.10
CA LEU A 15 -22.83 18.07 35.18
C LEU A 15 -22.08 18.49 33.88
N VAL A 16 -21.29 19.54 33.97
CA VAL A 16 -20.32 19.91 32.96
C VAL A 16 -19.12 18.96 33.11
N GLY A 17 -19.09 17.91 32.29
CA GLY A 17 -17.94 17.02 32.19
C GLY A 17 -16.78 17.77 31.55
N ALA A 18 -15.74 18.10 32.34
CA ALA A 18 -14.49 18.61 31.83
C ALA A 18 -13.80 17.47 31.02
N VAL A 19 -13.77 17.61 29.69
CA VAL A 19 -12.91 16.77 28.83
C VAL A 19 -11.48 17.19 29.12
N VAL A 20 -10.76 16.40 29.90
CA VAL A 20 -9.31 16.56 30.09
C VAL A 20 -8.66 16.12 28.79
N ALA A 21 -8.30 17.06 27.93
CA ALA A 21 -7.43 16.79 26.79
C ALA A 21 -6.08 16.34 27.35
N GLY A 22 -5.74 15.07 27.14
CA GLY A 22 -4.40 14.55 27.43
C GLY A 22 -3.34 15.32 26.61
N PRO A 23 -2.06 15.30 27.04
CA PRO A 23 -1.00 15.99 26.32
C PRO A 23 -0.94 15.47 24.88
N VAL A 24 -1.13 16.35 23.90
CA VAL A 24 -0.89 16.06 22.48
C VAL A 24 0.61 15.81 22.36
N ARG A 25 0.98 14.53 22.23
CA ARG A 25 2.37 14.15 21.97
C ARG A 25 2.71 14.67 20.57
N ALA A 26 3.78 15.48 20.46
CA ALA A 26 4.27 15.91 19.16
C ALA A 26 4.51 14.69 18.25
N ALA A 27 4.08 14.79 17.01
CA ALA A 27 4.29 13.73 16.03
C ALA A 27 5.81 13.52 15.83
N GLU A 28 6.23 12.28 15.80
CA GLU A 28 7.63 11.92 15.58
C GLU A 28 8.06 12.31 14.17
N THR A 29 9.21 12.99 14.06
CA THR A 29 9.78 13.43 12.78
C THR A 29 11.22 12.94 12.70
N LEU A 30 11.59 12.36 11.56
CA LEU A 30 12.92 11.87 11.25
C LEU A 30 13.41 12.50 9.95
N LYS A 31 14.72 12.49 9.71
CA LYS A 31 15.26 12.72 8.37
C LYS A 31 14.79 11.59 7.45
N LEU A 32 14.55 11.89 6.19
CA LEU A 32 14.01 10.90 5.26
C LEU A 32 14.90 9.65 5.11
N ASN A 33 16.22 9.82 5.16
CA ASN A 33 17.18 8.72 5.11
C ASN A 33 17.30 7.92 6.43
N GLU A 34 16.65 8.34 7.50
CA GLU A 34 16.54 7.60 8.77
C GLU A 34 15.28 6.70 8.80
N VAL A 35 14.31 6.95 7.90
CA VAL A 35 13.16 6.06 7.71
C VAL A 35 13.61 4.86 6.88
N SER A 36 13.81 3.74 7.53
CA SER A 36 14.37 2.53 6.92
C SER A 36 13.36 1.39 6.88
N HIS A 37 13.73 0.34 6.15
CA HIS A 37 12.88 -0.85 5.96
C HIS A 37 11.48 -0.46 5.44
N LEU A 38 11.49 0.18 4.25
CA LEU A 38 10.26 0.59 3.58
C LEU A 38 9.60 -0.62 2.89
N HIS A 39 8.34 -0.86 3.21
CA HIS A 39 7.51 -1.97 2.72
C HIS A 39 6.34 -1.51 1.84
N GLY A 40 6.28 -0.22 1.55
CA GLY A 40 5.27 0.35 0.67
C GLY A 40 5.44 1.85 0.51
N ILE A 41 4.96 2.35 -0.63
CA ILE A 41 4.99 3.76 -0.98
C ILE A 41 3.68 4.13 -1.68
N ALA A 42 3.14 5.30 -1.37
CA ALA A 42 2.02 5.88 -2.10
C ALA A 42 2.18 7.39 -2.21
N VAL A 43 1.69 7.95 -3.31
CA VAL A 43 1.64 9.41 -3.50
C VAL A 43 0.50 9.98 -2.67
N ASP A 44 0.73 11.10 -1.97
CA ASP A 44 -0.34 11.83 -1.28
C ASP A 44 -1.29 12.42 -2.34
N PRO A 45 -2.57 12.00 -2.37
CA PRO A 45 -3.50 12.44 -3.40
C PRO A 45 -3.88 13.93 -3.29
N THR A 46 -3.61 14.55 -2.14
CA THR A 46 -3.88 15.97 -1.89
C THR A 46 -2.69 16.87 -2.18
N ASP A 47 -1.48 16.32 -2.08
CA ASP A 47 -0.21 16.98 -2.42
C ASP A 47 0.75 15.97 -3.07
N PRO A 48 0.74 15.83 -4.41
CA PRO A 48 1.57 14.84 -5.10
C PRO A 48 3.09 15.04 -4.96
N SER A 49 3.52 16.10 -4.28
CA SER A 49 4.92 16.28 -3.90
C SER A 49 5.29 15.53 -2.61
N ARG A 50 4.33 14.93 -1.92
CA ARG A 50 4.50 14.18 -0.67
C ARG A 50 4.21 12.71 -0.88
N LEU A 51 4.84 11.88 -0.07
CA LEU A 51 4.75 10.41 -0.16
C LEU A 51 4.40 9.83 1.21
N TYR A 52 3.43 8.91 1.22
CA TYR A 52 3.24 7.98 2.32
C TYR A 52 4.26 6.86 2.21
N LEU A 53 4.91 6.52 3.32
CA LEU A 53 5.92 5.48 3.43
C LEU A 53 5.52 4.51 4.54
N ALA A 54 5.22 3.27 4.20
CA ALA A 54 4.98 2.20 5.18
C ALA A 54 6.31 1.57 5.59
N SER A 55 6.52 1.34 6.87
CA SER A 55 7.78 0.85 7.43
C SER A 55 7.58 -0.08 8.62
N HIS A 56 8.67 -0.66 9.16
CA HIS A 56 8.66 -1.41 10.43
C HIS A 56 8.18 -0.60 11.66
N HIS A 57 8.09 0.72 11.55
CA HIS A 57 7.81 1.59 12.70
C HIS A 57 6.69 2.59 12.42
N GLY A 58 5.70 2.16 11.66
CA GLY A 58 4.54 2.99 11.35
C GLY A 58 4.51 3.48 9.90
N VAL A 59 3.50 4.29 9.60
CA VAL A 59 3.35 4.99 8.32
C VAL A 59 3.81 6.43 8.50
N TRP A 60 4.63 6.89 7.57
CA TRP A 60 5.25 8.21 7.54
C TRP A 60 4.76 9.02 6.34
N LEU A 61 4.73 10.33 6.47
CA LEU A 61 4.43 11.26 5.38
C LEU A 61 5.60 12.21 5.20
N THR A 62 6.15 12.30 3.99
CA THR A 62 7.33 13.13 3.70
C THR A 62 7.00 14.62 3.76
N ASN A 63 7.96 15.43 4.21
CA ASN A 63 7.87 16.87 4.29
C ASN A 63 8.76 17.55 3.22
N PRO A 64 8.48 18.81 2.84
CA PRO A 64 9.29 19.53 1.85
C PRO A 64 10.76 19.72 2.21
N ASP A 65 11.06 19.73 3.52
CA ASP A 65 12.40 19.98 4.09
C ASP A 65 13.31 18.73 4.13
N GLY A 66 12.92 17.63 3.51
CA GLY A 66 13.70 16.37 3.50
C GLY A 66 13.52 15.55 4.79
N THR A 67 12.52 15.84 5.59
CA THR A 67 12.10 15.02 6.73
C THR A 67 10.85 14.21 6.41
N ALA A 68 10.48 13.29 7.31
CA ALA A 68 9.20 12.59 7.30
C ALA A 68 8.60 12.60 8.70
N THR A 69 7.29 12.81 8.78
CA THR A 69 6.53 12.79 10.03
C THR A 69 5.70 11.53 10.11
N ARG A 70 5.78 10.80 11.22
CA ARG A 70 4.94 9.62 11.43
C ARG A 70 3.49 10.05 11.59
N VAL A 71 2.63 9.55 10.70
CA VAL A 71 1.19 9.86 10.70
C VAL A 71 0.40 8.81 11.46
N SER A 72 0.83 7.53 11.46
CA SER A 72 0.13 6.48 12.21
C SER A 72 0.22 6.71 13.73
N ASP A 73 -0.87 6.44 14.44
CA ASP A 73 -0.98 6.55 15.90
C ASP A 73 -0.17 5.47 16.65
N ASN A 74 0.26 4.44 15.94
CA ASN A 74 1.04 3.30 16.44
C ASN A 74 2.34 3.11 15.65
N ARG A 75 3.14 2.10 16.05
CA ARG A 75 4.42 1.76 15.43
C ARG A 75 4.40 0.33 14.87
N TRP A 76 3.27 -0.11 14.39
CA TRP A 76 3.17 -1.42 13.76
C TRP A 76 4.06 -1.51 12.52
N ASP A 77 4.47 -2.70 12.20
CA ASP A 77 5.10 -3.01 10.93
C ASP A 77 4.01 -3.16 9.86
N TYR A 78 4.02 -2.25 8.89
CA TYR A 78 3.01 -2.20 7.84
C TYR A 78 3.54 -2.83 6.56
N MET A 79 2.99 -3.99 6.21
CA MET A 79 3.24 -4.73 4.99
C MET A 79 2.09 -4.61 4.01
N GLY A 80 2.31 -4.93 2.73
CA GLY A 80 1.24 -4.92 1.71
C GLY A 80 0.49 -3.60 1.62
N PHE A 81 1.16 -2.48 1.93
CA PHE A 81 0.55 -1.16 1.97
C PHE A 81 0.14 -0.70 0.58
N THR A 82 -1.17 -0.50 0.37
CA THR A 82 -1.74 -0.12 -0.92
C THR A 82 -2.84 0.95 -0.77
N PRO A 83 -2.87 1.99 -1.62
CA PRO A 83 -3.93 2.99 -1.62
C PRO A 83 -5.24 2.41 -2.17
N ASN A 84 -6.37 2.90 -1.68
CA ASN A 84 -7.66 2.58 -2.27
C ASN A 84 -7.92 3.49 -3.49
N PRO A 85 -8.04 2.95 -4.71
CA PRO A 85 -8.18 3.77 -5.93
C PRO A 85 -9.51 4.55 -6.03
N ALA A 86 -10.50 4.23 -5.16
CA ALA A 86 -11.78 4.90 -5.11
C ALA A 86 -11.88 5.95 -3.98
N GLN A 87 -11.00 5.90 -2.98
CA GLN A 87 -11.06 6.78 -1.81
C GLN A 87 -9.65 7.31 -1.49
N PRO A 88 -9.37 8.58 -1.79
CA PRO A 88 -8.01 9.14 -1.69
C PRO A 88 -7.35 9.01 -0.31
N ASP A 89 -8.11 9.13 0.78
CA ASP A 89 -7.60 9.05 2.15
C ASP A 89 -7.64 7.62 2.73
N ALA A 90 -8.03 6.62 1.92
CA ALA A 90 -8.13 5.25 2.37
C ALA A 90 -6.96 4.39 1.87
N PHE A 91 -6.48 3.52 2.77
CA PHE A 91 -5.39 2.58 2.52
C PHE A 91 -5.75 1.22 3.10
N PHE A 92 -5.26 0.19 2.45
CA PHE A 92 -5.21 -1.15 3.02
C PHE A 92 -3.77 -1.50 3.39
N ALA A 93 -3.61 -2.36 4.36
CA ALA A 93 -2.32 -2.90 4.77
C ALA A 93 -2.50 -4.27 5.44
N SER A 94 -1.40 -4.90 5.74
CA SER A 94 -1.25 -6.07 6.59
C SER A 94 -0.07 -5.84 7.52
N GLY A 95 0.49 -6.89 8.12
CA GLY A 95 1.69 -6.80 8.93
C GLY A 95 1.53 -7.32 10.34
N HIS A 96 2.34 -6.80 11.26
CA HIS A 96 2.35 -7.25 12.64
C HIS A 96 2.56 -6.11 13.65
N PRO A 97 2.06 -6.27 14.90
CA PRO A 97 2.31 -5.32 15.96
C PRO A 97 3.76 -5.41 16.44
N GLU A 98 4.20 -4.44 17.23
CA GLU A 98 5.55 -4.42 17.82
C GLU A 98 5.89 -5.71 18.60
N LYS A 99 4.91 -6.46 19.07
CA LYS A 99 5.07 -7.67 19.88
C LYS A 99 4.33 -8.85 19.26
N GLY A 100 4.93 -9.40 18.21
CA GLY A 100 4.57 -10.71 17.63
C GLY A 100 3.12 -10.89 17.19
N GLY A 101 2.90 -11.94 16.40
CA GLY A 101 1.61 -12.24 15.78
C GLY A 101 1.35 -11.38 14.55
N ASN A 102 0.34 -11.76 13.76
CA ASN A 102 -0.06 -11.04 12.56
C ASN A 102 -1.34 -10.24 12.81
N LEU A 103 -1.51 -9.13 12.11
CA LEU A 103 -2.65 -8.23 12.24
C LEU A 103 -3.82 -8.59 11.29
N GLY A 104 -3.59 -9.50 10.32
CA GLY A 104 -4.56 -9.74 9.27
C GLY A 104 -4.64 -8.57 8.30
N VAL A 105 -5.82 -8.30 7.79
CA VAL A 105 -6.08 -7.22 6.83
C VAL A 105 -6.54 -5.98 7.57
N LEU A 106 -5.87 -4.88 7.33
CA LEU A 106 -6.10 -3.57 7.95
C LEU A 106 -6.67 -2.60 6.94
N VAL A 107 -7.49 -1.65 7.40
CA VAL A 107 -7.93 -0.49 6.65
C VAL A 107 -7.75 0.79 7.47
N SER A 108 -7.29 1.84 6.81
CA SER A 108 -7.38 3.23 7.26
C SER A 108 -8.29 4.00 6.31
N THR A 109 -9.05 4.97 6.82
CA THR A 109 -9.92 5.88 6.04
C THR A 109 -9.68 7.34 6.41
N ASP A 110 -8.55 7.65 7.03
CA ASP A 110 -8.23 8.96 7.58
C ASP A 110 -6.78 9.40 7.28
N GLY A 111 -6.24 8.98 6.13
CA GLY A 111 -4.87 9.30 5.73
C GLY A 111 -3.82 8.53 6.51
N ALA A 112 -4.04 7.25 6.71
CA ALA A 112 -3.16 6.32 7.42
C ALA A 112 -2.90 6.67 8.91
N LYS A 113 -3.76 7.50 9.53
CA LYS A 113 -3.59 7.92 10.93
C LYS A 113 -4.04 6.82 11.88
N THR A 114 -5.24 6.28 11.67
CA THR A 114 -5.77 5.18 12.48
C THR A 114 -6.09 3.96 11.61
N TRP A 115 -5.92 2.78 12.18
CA TRP A 115 -6.07 1.52 11.48
C TRP A 115 -7.00 0.58 12.20
N LYS A 116 -7.82 -0.14 11.45
CA LYS A 116 -8.75 -1.14 11.95
C LYS A 116 -8.56 -2.46 11.22
N GLN A 117 -8.53 -3.56 11.94
CA GLN A 117 -8.60 -4.88 11.34
C GLN A 117 -9.99 -5.06 10.67
N VAL A 118 -9.99 -5.39 9.38
CA VAL A 118 -11.19 -5.72 8.59
C VAL A 118 -11.49 -7.20 8.69
N SER A 119 -10.45 -8.03 8.58
CA SER A 119 -10.55 -9.49 8.64
C SER A 119 -9.20 -10.11 9.02
N ALA A 120 -9.24 -11.39 9.36
CA ALA A 120 -8.02 -12.17 9.61
C ALA A 120 -7.37 -12.67 8.30
N GLY A 121 -8.10 -12.72 7.18
CA GLY A 121 -7.72 -13.52 6.02
C GLY A 121 -8.09 -14.99 6.19
N VAL A 122 -7.57 -15.87 5.34
CA VAL A 122 -7.87 -17.31 5.40
C VAL A 122 -6.86 -18.01 6.33
N ASN A 123 -7.37 -18.92 7.17
CA ASN A 123 -6.61 -19.73 8.12
C ASN A 123 -5.89 -18.95 9.24
N GLY A 124 -6.46 -17.84 9.68
CA GLY A 124 -5.96 -17.02 10.79
C GLY A 124 -5.40 -15.69 10.33
N PRO A 125 -4.89 -14.86 11.25
CA PRO A 125 -4.36 -13.57 10.86
C PRO A 125 -3.20 -13.72 9.88
N VAL A 126 -3.38 -13.16 8.67
CA VAL A 126 -2.35 -13.14 7.62
C VAL A 126 -1.38 -11.99 7.84
N ASP A 127 -0.21 -12.10 7.19
CA ASP A 127 0.77 -11.04 7.00
C ASP A 127 1.07 -10.97 5.50
N PHE A 128 0.26 -10.22 4.76
CA PHE A 128 0.42 -10.05 3.33
C PHE A 128 1.59 -9.10 3.04
N HIS A 129 2.74 -9.64 2.67
CA HIS A 129 3.86 -8.82 2.17
C HIS A 129 3.59 -8.22 0.79
N ALA A 130 2.79 -8.92 -0.03
CA ALA A 130 2.30 -8.44 -1.30
C ALA A 130 0.76 -8.39 -1.25
N MET A 131 0.19 -7.21 -1.41
CA MET A 131 -1.25 -6.97 -1.46
C MET A 131 -1.55 -5.79 -2.37
N ASP A 132 -2.62 -5.91 -3.16
CA ASP A 132 -3.07 -4.82 -4.04
C ASP A 132 -4.58 -4.78 -4.18
N VAL A 133 -5.10 -3.59 -4.46
CA VAL A 133 -6.51 -3.30 -4.73
C VAL A 133 -6.70 -3.10 -6.22
N SER A 134 -7.69 -3.77 -6.81
CA SER A 134 -7.99 -3.62 -8.23
C SER A 134 -8.41 -2.18 -8.57
N PRO A 135 -7.70 -1.51 -9.49
CA PRO A 135 -8.15 -0.20 -9.98
C PRO A 135 -9.43 -0.28 -10.81
N ALA A 136 -9.75 -1.46 -11.39
CA ALA A 136 -10.97 -1.71 -12.16
C ALA A 136 -12.19 -1.92 -11.27
N ASP A 137 -12.02 -2.56 -10.11
CA ASP A 137 -13.06 -2.80 -9.11
C ASP A 137 -12.47 -2.71 -7.70
N PRO A 138 -12.61 -1.57 -7.01
CA PRO A 138 -12.04 -1.37 -5.68
C PRO A 138 -12.57 -2.27 -4.56
N THR A 139 -13.57 -3.10 -4.84
CA THR A 139 -14.02 -4.14 -3.91
C THR A 139 -13.19 -5.41 -4.00
N VAL A 140 -12.38 -5.55 -5.06
CA VAL A 140 -11.51 -6.70 -5.29
C VAL A 140 -10.10 -6.41 -4.82
N LEU A 141 -9.63 -7.23 -3.87
CA LEU A 141 -8.26 -7.20 -3.34
C LEU A 141 -7.61 -8.58 -3.51
N TYR A 142 -6.31 -8.55 -3.68
CA TYR A 142 -5.46 -9.75 -3.64
C TYR A 142 -4.39 -9.60 -2.58
N GLY A 143 -4.04 -10.73 -1.94
CA GLY A 143 -2.91 -10.80 -1.02
C GLY A 143 -2.19 -12.14 -1.16
N HIS A 144 -0.88 -12.14 -0.91
CA HIS A 144 -0.05 -13.35 -0.93
C HIS A 144 0.50 -13.64 0.46
N TYR A 145 0.15 -14.82 1.00
CA TYR A 145 0.69 -15.38 2.23
C TYR A 145 0.76 -16.92 2.09
N GLY A 146 1.86 -17.40 1.54
CA GLY A 146 2.01 -18.81 1.18
C GLY A 146 1.12 -19.30 0.03
N SER A 147 -0.02 -18.65 -0.17
CA SER A 147 -0.96 -18.81 -1.28
C SER A 147 -1.50 -17.44 -1.69
N VAL A 148 -2.08 -17.36 -2.88
CA VAL A 148 -2.84 -16.18 -3.32
C VAL A 148 -4.24 -16.28 -2.74
N GLN A 149 -4.66 -15.21 -2.07
CA GLN A 149 -6.00 -15.03 -1.55
C GLN A 149 -6.66 -13.85 -2.26
N ILE A 150 -7.97 -13.94 -2.50
CA ILE A 150 -8.78 -12.88 -3.07
C ILE A 150 -9.91 -12.51 -2.12
N SER A 151 -10.19 -11.22 -2.03
CA SER A 151 -11.43 -10.67 -1.50
C SER A 151 -12.22 -10.01 -2.62
N ARG A 152 -13.56 -10.07 -2.56
CA ARG A 152 -14.48 -9.40 -3.49
C ARG A 152 -15.46 -8.47 -2.78
N ASP A 153 -15.16 -8.13 -1.53
CA ASP A 153 -16.02 -7.34 -0.64
C ASP A 153 -15.22 -6.33 0.20
N ALA A 154 -14.19 -5.76 -0.42
CA ALA A 154 -13.28 -4.78 0.18
C ALA A 154 -12.55 -5.31 1.43
N GLY A 155 -12.03 -6.53 1.36
CA GLY A 155 -11.19 -7.13 2.39
C GLY A 155 -11.94 -7.79 3.55
N LYS A 156 -13.28 -7.86 3.52
CA LYS A 156 -14.08 -8.42 4.63
C LYS A 156 -14.02 -9.93 4.68
N THR A 157 -14.13 -10.59 3.53
CA THR A 157 -13.98 -12.04 3.41
C THR A 157 -12.95 -12.40 2.35
N TRP A 158 -12.30 -13.55 2.51
CA TRP A 158 -11.21 -14.00 1.66
C TRP A 158 -11.37 -15.47 1.29
N GLU A 159 -10.92 -15.83 0.09
CA GLU A 159 -10.79 -17.21 -0.36
C GLU A 159 -9.40 -17.46 -0.95
N VAL A 160 -8.86 -18.65 -0.73
CA VAL A 160 -7.63 -19.10 -1.42
C VAL A 160 -7.97 -19.44 -2.86
N THR A 161 -7.30 -18.83 -3.80
CA THR A 161 -7.51 -19.12 -5.23
C THR A 161 -6.47 -20.08 -5.80
N GLY A 162 -5.23 -19.99 -5.34
CA GLY A 162 -4.16 -20.84 -5.84
C GLY A 162 -2.84 -20.58 -5.14
N LYS A 163 -1.81 -21.27 -5.62
CA LYS A 163 -0.43 -21.06 -5.18
C LYS A 163 0.40 -20.71 -6.41
N PRO A 164 1.18 -19.63 -6.38
CA PRO A 164 2.12 -19.35 -7.45
C PRO A 164 3.13 -20.49 -7.55
N PRO A 165 3.60 -20.82 -8.76
CA PRO A 165 4.52 -21.96 -8.97
C PRO A 165 5.90 -21.76 -8.35
N VAL A 166 6.25 -20.51 -8.02
CA VAL A 166 7.53 -20.10 -7.43
C VAL A 166 7.31 -18.98 -6.41
N ASP A 167 8.34 -18.66 -5.63
CA ASP A 167 8.29 -17.58 -4.65
C ASP A 167 7.90 -16.26 -5.32
N MET A 168 6.86 -15.64 -4.79
CA MET A 168 6.34 -14.34 -5.22
C MET A 168 6.78 -13.25 -4.23
N PHE A 169 7.32 -12.17 -4.75
CA PHE A 169 7.81 -11.03 -3.96
C PHE A 169 6.81 -9.89 -3.93
N ASP A 170 6.08 -9.69 -5.05
CA ASP A 170 5.10 -8.62 -5.18
C ASP A 170 4.00 -9.01 -6.16
N LEU A 171 2.83 -8.37 -6.06
CA LEU A 171 1.71 -8.56 -6.97
C LEU A 171 1.01 -7.22 -7.25
N ALA A 172 0.40 -7.14 -8.44
CA ALA A 172 -0.48 -6.02 -8.82
C ALA A 172 -1.69 -6.53 -9.59
N VAL A 173 -2.84 -5.91 -9.37
CA VAL A 173 -4.08 -6.26 -10.06
C VAL A 173 -4.20 -5.41 -11.32
N SER A 174 -4.66 -6.01 -12.41
CA SER A 174 -4.92 -5.31 -13.66
C SER A 174 -5.91 -4.14 -13.46
N SER A 175 -5.63 -3.02 -14.10
CA SER A 175 -6.52 -1.86 -14.12
C SER A 175 -7.72 -2.03 -15.06
N LYS A 176 -7.77 -3.12 -15.83
CA LYS A 176 -8.82 -3.40 -16.82
C LYS A 176 -9.69 -4.59 -16.42
N GLU A 177 -9.07 -5.63 -15.84
CA GLU A 177 -9.72 -6.92 -15.58
C GLU A 177 -9.42 -7.37 -14.14
N PRO A 178 -10.38 -7.29 -13.20
CA PRO A 178 -10.13 -7.60 -11.79
C PRO A 178 -9.76 -9.06 -11.50
N ASN A 179 -9.90 -9.97 -12.48
CA ASN A 179 -9.40 -11.36 -12.38
C ASN A 179 -8.00 -11.55 -12.97
N THR A 180 -7.39 -10.51 -13.52
CA THR A 180 -6.02 -10.53 -14.01
C THR A 180 -5.07 -9.98 -12.97
N VAL A 181 -4.07 -10.77 -12.58
CA VAL A 181 -3.07 -10.44 -11.56
C VAL A 181 -1.67 -10.67 -12.14
N TYR A 182 -0.80 -9.71 -11.96
CA TYR A 182 0.62 -9.83 -12.23
C TYR A 182 1.37 -10.24 -10.96
N GLY A 183 2.40 -11.05 -11.09
CA GLY A 183 3.26 -11.45 -9.99
C GLY A 183 4.73 -11.21 -10.32
N ALA A 184 5.42 -10.47 -9.49
CA ALA A 184 6.86 -10.36 -9.50
C ALA A 184 7.44 -11.54 -8.70
N THR A 185 8.18 -12.43 -9.37
CA THR A 185 8.59 -13.71 -8.80
C THR A 185 10.08 -13.97 -8.96
N ARG A 186 10.58 -14.98 -8.24
CA ARG A 186 11.96 -15.47 -8.41
C ARG A 186 12.26 -15.94 -9.84
N ALA A 187 11.27 -16.46 -10.56
CA ALA A 187 11.44 -16.93 -11.94
C ALA A 187 11.24 -15.82 -13.00
N GLY A 188 10.75 -14.65 -12.59
CA GLY A 188 10.46 -13.54 -13.48
C GLY A 188 9.07 -12.98 -13.31
N LEU A 189 8.65 -12.18 -14.26
CA LEU A 189 7.32 -11.59 -14.27
C LEU A 189 6.31 -12.62 -14.78
N MET A 190 5.26 -12.85 -13.99
CA MET A 190 4.18 -13.79 -14.30
C MET A 190 2.84 -13.07 -14.38
N VAL A 191 1.87 -13.69 -15.01
CA VAL A 191 0.48 -13.25 -15.07
C VAL A 191 -0.47 -14.43 -14.86
N SER A 192 -1.52 -14.18 -14.08
CA SER A 192 -2.72 -15.01 -13.99
C SER A 192 -3.89 -14.22 -14.59
N ARG A 193 -4.77 -14.90 -15.34
CA ARG A 193 -6.01 -14.32 -15.88
C ARG A 193 -7.27 -14.96 -15.29
N ASP A 194 -7.09 -15.80 -14.29
CA ASP A 194 -8.14 -16.59 -13.64
C ASP A 194 -8.11 -16.44 -12.10
N ALA A 195 -7.83 -15.22 -11.65
CA ALA A 195 -7.81 -14.84 -10.26
C ALA A 195 -6.72 -15.57 -9.42
N GLY A 196 -5.55 -15.83 -10.00
CA GLY A 196 -4.44 -16.46 -9.29
C GLY A 196 -4.45 -17.98 -9.27
N LYS A 197 -5.37 -18.63 -10.00
CA LYS A 197 -5.45 -20.10 -10.07
C LYS A 197 -4.34 -20.71 -10.91
N THR A 198 -4.11 -20.16 -12.10
CA THR A 198 -3.02 -20.57 -12.99
C THR A 198 -2.13 -19.39 -13.37
N TRP A 199 -0.86 -19.67 -13.61
CA TRP A 199 0.16 -18.66 -13.87
C TRP A 199 0.98 -19.00 -15.11
N GLN A 200 1.31 -17.99 -15.90
CA GLN A 200 2.19 -18.10 -17.07
C GLN A 200 3.19 -16.95 -17.07
N ALA A 201 4.30 -17.10 -17.78
CA ALA A 201 5.26 -16.03 -17.95
C ALA A 201 4.61 -14.83 -18.66
N ALA A 202 4.75 -13.64 -18.10
CA ALA A 202 4.28 -12.38 -18.69
C ALA A 202 5.35 -11.70 -19.54
N TYR A 203 6.62 -12.04 -19.33
CA TYR A 203 7.75 -11.51 -20.06
C TYR A 203 8.72 -12.65 -20.44
N ILE A 204 9.37 -12.50 -21.60
CA ILE A 204 10.21 -13.56 -22.19
C ILE A 204 11.50 -13.82 -21.39
N VAL A 205 12.05 -12.80 -20.76
CA VAL A 205 13.27 -12.94 -19.97
C VAL A 205 12.93 -13.49 -18.59
N GLN A 206 13.51 -14.64 -18.24
CA GLN A 206 13.27 -15.31 -16.97
C GLN A 206 14.43 -15.00 -16.00
N ARG A 207 14.31 -13.86 -15.31
CA ARG A 207 15.18 -13.42 -14.22
C ARG A 207 14.31 -12.91 -13.09
N PRO A 208 14.75 -12.91 -11.83
CA PRO A 208 13.94 -12.43 -10.72
C PRO A 208 13.34 -11.05 -11.00
N ALA A 209 12.02 -10.92 -10.86
CA ALA A 209 11.31 -9.67 -10.82
C ALA A 209 10.98 -9.37 -9.36
N THR A 210 11.18 -8.14 -8.90
CA THR A 210 11.08 -7.78 -7.48
C THR A 210 9.89 -6.89 -7.18
N MET A 211 9.35 -6.18 -8.17
CA MET A 211 8.14 -5.39 -8.04
C MET A 211 7.31 -5.40 -9.31
N VAL A 212 6.01 -5.18 -9.16
CA VAL A 212 5.06 -4.92 -10.24
C VAL A 212 4.01 -3.92 -9.75
N ALA A 213 3.60 -2.98 -10.59
CA ALA A 213 2.59 -1.99 -10.26
C ALA A 213 1.74 -1.68 -11.49
N THR A 214 0.45 -1.44 -11.30
CA THR A 214 -0.49 -1.01 -12.32
C THR A 214 -0.99 0.40 -12.02
N THR A 215 -1.41 1.11 -13.04
CA THR A 215 -1.95 2.45 -12.93
C THR A 215 -3.37 2.49 -13.47
N LYS A 216 -4.19 3.39 -12.96
CA LYS A 216 -5.61 3.51 -13.36
C LYS A 216 -5.80 3.75 -14.85
N ASP A 217 -4.87 4.40 -15.53
CA ASP A 217 -4.89 4.69 -16.97
C ASP A 217 -4.50 3.47 -17.83
N GLY A 218 -4.05 2.38 -17.23
CA GLY A 218 -3.73 1.12 -17.90
C GLY A 218 -2.26 0.89 -18.17
N ALA A 219 -1.36 1.72 -17.63
CA ALA A 219 0.05 1.39 -17.65
C ALA A 219 0.34 0.32 -16.57
N ALA A 220 1.30 -0.56 -16.87
CA ALA A 220 1.86 -1.48 -15.89
C ALA A 220 3.40 -1.40 -15.94
N TYR A 221 4.01 -1.45 -14.78
CA TYR A 221 5.45 -1.37 -14.58
C TYR A 221 5.93 -2.61 -13.83
N ALA A 222 7.12 -3.09 -14.13
CA ALA A 222 7.78 -4.15 -13.37
C ALA A 222 9.29 -3.90 -13.32
N TYR A 223 9.94 -4.26 -12.23
CA TYR A 223 11.40 -4.26 -12.18
C TYR A 223 11.92 -5.69 -12.21
N GLN A 224 12.88 -5.94 -13.11
CA GLN A 224 13.51 -7.23 -13.27
C GLN A 224 15.03 -7.11 -13.13
N VAL A 225 15.60 -7.91 -12.26
CA VAL A 225 17.04 -7.91 -11.96
C VAL A 225 17.86 -8.13 -13.24
N GLY A 226 18.80 -7.24 -13.50
CA GLY A 226 19.67 -7.30 -14.68
C GLY A 226 19.00 -6.89 -16.02
N THR A 227 17.70 -6.54 -15.99
CA THR A 227 16.99 -5.95 -17.14
C THR A 227 16.62 -4.49 -16.87
N GLY A 228 16.24 -4.18 -15.62
CA GLY A 228 15.82 -2.85 -15.21
C GLY A 228 14.30 -2.70 -15.12
N LEU A 229 13.82 -1.47 -15.26
CA LEU A 229 12.41 -1.12 -15.26
C LEU A 229 11.80 -1.44 -16.63
N LEU A 230 10.72 -2.20 -16.60
CA LEU A 230 9.88 -2.55 -17.73
C LEU A 230 8.56 -1.79 -17.65
N LYS A 231 7.96 -1.48 -18.79
CA LYS A 231 6.63 -0.90 -18.93
C LYS A 231 5.84 -1.61 -20.00
N THR A 232 4.54 -1.73 -19.80
CA THR A 232 3.56 -2.10 -20.83
C THR A 232 2.30 -1.25 -20.68
N THR A 233 1.41 -1.33 -21.69
CA THR A 233 0.04 -0.82 -21.60
C THR A 233 -0.91 -1.99 -21.69
N GLU A 234 -1.81 -2.12 -20.74
CA GLU A 234 -2.82 -3.18 -20.73
C GLU A 234 -3.84 -3.01 -21.87
N PRO A 235 -4.36 -4.11 -22.44
CA PRO A 235 -4.11 -5.52 -22.05
C PRO A 235 -2.98 -6.19 -22.85
N SER A 236 -2.17 -5.45 -23.61
CA SER A 236 -1.30 -6.01 -24.65
C SER A 236 -0.14 -6.85 -24.10
N LEU A 237 0.32 -6.65 -22.87
CA LEU A 237 1.50 -7.29 -22.27
C LEU A 237 2.78 -7.22 -23.13
N ALA A 238 2.87 -6.26 -24.04
CA ALA A 238 4.07 -6.00 -24.82
C ALA A 238 5.10 -5.24 -23.98
N TRP A 239 5.66 -5.89 -22.98
CA TRP A 239 6.61 -5.30 -22.05
C TRP A 239 7.87 -4.79 -22.76
N GLN A 240 8.25 -3.56 -22.52
CA GLN A 240 9.43 -2.91 -23.09
C GLN A 240 10.33 -2.38 -21.96
N PRO A 241 11.65 -2.52 -22.07
CA PRO A 241 12.58 -1.86 -21.18
C PRO A 241 12.43 -0.34 -21.25
N VAL A 242 12.41 0.32 -20.08
CA VAL A 242 12.33 1.79 -19.96
C VAL A 242 13.67 2.37 -19.51
N SER A 243 14.24 1.78 -18.44
CA SER A 243 15.53 2.22 -17.90
C SER A 243 16.22 1.09 -17.13
N ASN A 244 17.55 1.14 -17.09
CA ASN A 244 18.40 0.22 -16.32
C ASN A 244 19.46 0.96 -15.49
N GLY A 245 19.33 2.27 -15.34
CA GLY A 245 20.31 3.15 -14.71
C GLY A 245 20.27 3.17 -13.18
N PHE A 246 20.04 2.03 -12.51
CA PHE A 246 19.91 1.93 -11.05
C PHE A 246 21.22 1.51 -10.35
N GLY A 247 22.32 1.30 -11.10
CA GLY A 247 23.56 0.76 -10.56
C GLY A 247 23.33 -0.62 -9.94
N ASP A 248 23.77 -0.79 -8.69
CA ASP A 248 23.55 -2.04 -7.91
C ASP A 248 22.26 -2.03 -7.12
N ALA A 249 21.41 -1.00 -7.23
CA ALA A 249 20.14 -0.93 -6.53
C ALA A 249 19.06 -1.75 -7.22
N VAL A 250 18.21 -2.38 -6.40
CA VAL A 250 17.04 -3.14 -6.84
C VAL A 250 15.80 -2.38 -6.42
N LEU A 251 14.83 -2.18 -7.33
CA LEU A 251 13.57 -1.54 -6.98
C LEU A 251 12.64 -2.56 -6.31
N LEU A 252 12.08 -2.19 -5.17
CA LEU A 252 11.16 -3.02 -4.40
C LEU A 252 9.71 -2.53 -4.45
N HIS A 253 9.51 -1.21 -4.56
CA HIS A 253 8.16 -0.61 -4.63
C HIS A 253 8.16 0.54 -5.62
N LEU A 254 7.01 0.78 -6.25
CA LEU A 254 6.78 1.87 -7.18
C LEU A 254 5.43 2.52 -6.88
N ALA A 255 5.41 3.85 -6.87
CA ALA A 255 4.19 4.64 -6.88
C ALA A 255 4.18 5.56 -8.09
N VAL A 256 3.04 5.65 -8.76
CA VAL A 256 2.81 6.59 -9.87
C VAL A 256 1.87 7.67 -9.38
N ASP A 257 2.20 8.93 -9.69
CA ASP A 257 1.33 10.05 -9.38
C ASP A 257 0.01 9.93 -10.16
N PRO A 258 -1.14 9.80 -9.48
CA PRO A 258 -2.42 9.63 -10.15
C PRO A 258 -2.88 10.85 -10.95
N THR A 259 -2.26 12.02 -10.71
CA THR A 259 -2.56 13.29 -11.42
C THR A 259 -1.59 13.57 -12.55
N ASN A 260 -0.41 12.93 -12.54
CA ASN A 260 0.61 13.07 -13.58
C ASN A 260 1.36 11.73 -13.78
N PRO A 261 0.97 10.90 -14.75
CA PRO A 261 1.54 9.57 -14.96
C PRO A 261 3.02 9.58 -15.45
N GLU A 262 3.58 10.75 -15.75
CA GLU A 262 5.01 10.88 -16.01
C GLU A 262 5.85 10.91 -14.72
N ARG A 263 5.20 11.22 -13.57
CA ARG A 263 5.87 11.31 -12.27
C ARG A 263 5.77 9.98 -11.53
N LEU A 264 6.92 9.38 -11.29
CA LEU A 264 7.05 8.12 -10.59
C LEU A 264 7.98 8.26 -9.39
N TYR A 265 7.73 7.44 -8.38
CA TYR A 265 8.58 7.31 -7.20
C TYR A 265 8.86 5.83 -6.95
N ALA A 266 10.11 5.50 -6.62
CA ALA A 266 10.50 4.13 -6.36
C ALA A 266 11.30 4.03 -5.06
N VAL A 267 11.13 2.89 -4.36
CA VAL A 267 11.93 2.51 -3.20
C VAL A 267 12.89 1.42 -3.60
N THR A 268 14.16 1.57 -3.21
CA THR A 268 15.20 0.57 -3.46
C THR A 268 15.35 -0.39 -2.29
N ASP A 269 16.07 -1.49 -2.50
CA ASP A 269 16.50 -2.46 -1.47
C ASP A 269 17.32 -1.83 -0.33
N LYS A 270 17.85 -0.62 -0.52
CA LYS A 270 18.55 0.16 0.49
C LYS A 270 17.68 1.24 1.13
N SER A 271 16.36 1.16 0.97
CA SER A 271 15.38 2.17 1.42
C SER A 271 15.63 3.59 0.86
N ALA A 272 16.42 3.73 -0.20
CA ALA A 272 16.54 4.99 -0.90
C ALA A 272 15.29 5.25 -1.75
N ILE A 273 14.81 6.51 -1.74
CA ILE A 273 13.67 6.91 -2.55
C ILE A 273 14.19 7.66 -3.78
N LEU A 274 13.75 7.21 -4.94
CA LEU A 274 14.07 7.80 -6.24
C LEU A 274 12.81 8.43 -6.83
N ALA A 275 12.99 9.49 -7.61
CA ALA A 275 11.91 10.15 -8.35
C ALA A 275 12.26 10.25 -9.85
N SER A 276 11.27 10.04 -10.70
CA SER A 276 11.29 10.27 -12.14
C SER A 276 10.21 11.28 -12.50
N GLN A 277 10.48 12.09 -13.56
CA GLN A 277 9.56 13.08 -14.13
C GLN A 277 9.28 12.81 -15.62
N ASP A 278 9.69 11.65 -16.12
CA ASP A 278 9.69 11.29 -17.55
C ASP A 278 9.24 9.84 -17.80
N SER A 279 8.26 9.37 -17.00
CA SER A 279 7.71 8.00 -17.06
C SER A 279 8.74 6.90 -16.79
N GLY A 280 9.73 7.18 -15.91
CA GLY A 280 10.70 6.19 -15.47
C GLY A 280 11.95 6.08 -16.35
N LYS A 281 12.15 6.98 -17.32
CA LYS A 281 13.34 6.97 -18.19
C LYS A 281 14.61 7.41 -17.46
N THR A 282 14.49 8.46 -16.63
CA THR A 282 15.57 8.95 -15.78
C THR A 282 15.13 9.07 -14.33
N TRP A 283 16.08 8.88 -13.42
CA TRP A 283 15.84 8.84 -11.99
C TRP A 283 16.83 9.71 -11.23
N LYS A 284 16.36 10.37 -10.19
CA LYS A 284 17.15 11.17 -9.25
C LYS A 284 16.75 10.84 -7.83
N PRO A 285 17.64 11.01 -6.83
CA PRO A 285 17.22 10.93 -5.43
C PRO A 285 16.06 11.88 -5.14
N PHE A 286 15.09 11.39 -4.36
CA PHE A 286 13.97 12.20 -3.91
C PHE A 286 14.41 13.00 -2.68
N ARG A 287 14.41 14.35 -2.78
CA ARG A 287 14.73 15.25 -1.67
C ARG A 287 16.02 14.88 -0.92
N SER A 288 17.13 14.77 -1.67
CA SER A 288 18.48 14.58 -1.12
C SER A 288 19.02 15.89 -0.57
#